data_11eaa5dd659cdd0d69ce4ff0c76a5b6d
#
_entry.id   11eaa5dd659cdd0d69ce4ff0c76a5b6d
#
_cell.length_a   1.000
_cell.length_b   1.000
_cell.length_c   1.000
_cell.angle_alpha   90.00
_cell.angle_beta   90.00
_cell.angle_gamma   90.00
#
_symmetry.space_group_name_H-M   'P 1'
#
loop_
_entity.id
_entity.type
_entity.pdbx_description
1 polymer ?
#
loop_
_entity_poly.entity_id
_entity_poly.type
_entity_poly.pdbx_seq_one_letter_code
_entity_poly.pdbx_strand_id
1 'polypeptide(L)'
;VTFEKPGVIDVKLNVTDAKGLSSATQLKLVVGNESPVVDATIVKGNQTFFFPGTPVNYAVRVSDKEDGTSADGSIAPEAVSVTFDYLKGFDMTQIAQGHQVPSAELPGKTLLEKSDCKSCHIIDQKSAGPAYKDIAGKYKDDAGAVNMLAAKIIKGGAGVWGTTEMAAHPQISVEDAKKMVEYILSLGEDRVSKKLPLSGAATPGKEEDGAYILTATYHDKGTDGIPSLSSTDAIALRSNKLTAGQADELRNARKVNRDGKSSLD
;
A
#
# COMPACT_ATOMS: atom_id res chain seq x y z
N VAL A 1 -32.31 4.58 11.70
CA VAL A 1 -32.59 5.53 10.59
C VAL A 1 -32.41 4.77 9.31
N THR A 2 -33.38 4.82 8.40
CA THR A 2 -33.30 4.24 7.07
C THR A 2 -33.19 5.38 6.07
N PHE A 3 -32.26 5.26 5.13
CA PHE A 3 -32.07 6.21 4.06
C PHE A 3 -32.68 5.65 2.78
N GLU A 4 -33.57 6.40 2.18
CA GLU A 4 -34.32 5.96 0.98
C GLU A 4 -33.68 6.41 -0.34
N LYS A 5 -32.72 7.33 -0.27
CA LYS A 5 -32.05 7.87 -1.46
C LYS A 5 -30.54 7.83 -1.30
N PRO A 6 -29.80 7.52 -2.38
CA PRO A 6 -28.35 7.64 -2.38
C PRO A 6 -27.91 9.09 -2.13
N GLY A 7 -26.76 9.26 -1.52
CA GLY A 7 -26.17 10.59 -1.32
C GLY A 7 -25.16 10.64 -0.19
N VAL A 8 -24.54 11.79 -0.03
CA VAL A 8 -23.65 12.09 1.11
C VAL A 8 -24.45 12.83 2.15
N ILE A 9 -24.56 12.26 3.35
CA ILE A 9 -25.41 12.73 4.42
C ILE A 9 -24.55 13.13 5.62
N ASP A 10 -24.70 14.39 6.06
CA ASP A 10 -24.07 14.87 7.29
C ASP A 10 -24.96 14.53 8.49
N VAL A 11 -24.49 13.61 9.33
CA VAL A 11 -25.13 13.26 10.60
C VAL A 11 -24.47 14.07 11.70
N LYS A 12 -25.26 14.86 12.42
CA LYS A 12 -24.80 15.66 13.57
C LYS A 12 -25.36 15.09 14.85
N LEU A 13 -24.48 14.82 15.81
CA LEU A 13 -24.85 14.49 17.18
C LEU A 13 -24.58 15.71 18.08
N ASN A 14 -25.64 16.21 18.70
CA ASN A 14 -25.54 17.24 19.71
C ASN A 14 -25.90 16.61 21.05
N VAL A 15 -25.05 16.77 22.04
CA VAL A 15 -25.31 16.34 23.43
C VAL A 15 -25.28 17.56 24.32
N THR A 16 -26.36 17.73 25.09
CA THR A 16 -26.48 18.84 26.07
C THR A 16 -26.65 18.22 27.44
N ASP A 17 -25.85 18.68 28.41
CA ASP A 17 -25.97 18.23 29.79
C ASP A 17 -27.11 18.96 30.53
N ALA A 18 -27.41 18.53 31.75
CA ALA A 18 -28.46 19.12 32.57
C ALA A 18 -28.18 20.59 33.00
N LYS A 19 -26.96 21.08 32.80
CA LYS A 19 -26.54 22.47 33.06
C LYS A 19 -26.53 23.34 31.81
N GLY A 20 -26.94 22.78 30.65
CA GLY A 20 -27.02 23.51 29.39
C GLY A 20 -25.70 23.53 28.58
N LEU A 21 -24.62 22.86 29.02
CA LEU A 21 -23.40 22.74 28.25
C LEU A 21 -23.61 21.76 27.10
N SER A 22 -23.23 22.18 25.90
CA SER A 22 -23.44 21.39 24.68
C SER A 22 -22.12 21.04 24.02
N SER A 23 -22.04 19.82 23.53
CA SER A 23 -20.98 19.35 22.66
C SER A 23 -21.59 18.76 21.38
N ALA A 24 -20.94 18.99 20.24
CA ALA A 24 -21.39 18.49 18.95
C ALA A 24 -20.28 17.74 18.24
N THR A 25 -20.66 16.68 17.57
CA THR A 25 -19.79 15.97 16.59
C THR A 25 -20.58 15.70 15.32
N GLN A 26 -19.88 15.52 14.21
CA GLN A 26 -20.52 15.18 12.94
C GLN A 26 -19.80 14.02 12.26
N LEU A 27 -20.57 13.23 11.52
CA LEU A 27 -20.12 12.12 10.71
C LEU A 27 -20.71 12.27 9.31
N LYS A 28 -19.90 12.10 8.28
CA LYS A 28 -20.38 11.97 6.90
C LYS A 28 -20.68 10.50 6.63
N LEU A 29 -21.91 10.22 6.22
CA LEU A 29 -22.32 8.91 5.72
C LEU A 29 -22.50 8.98 4.21
N VAL A 30 -21.90 8.03 3.51
CA VAL A 30 -22.15 7.79 2.09
C VAL A 30 -23.17 6.67 1.98
N VAL A 31 -24.27 6.91 1.30
CA VAL A 31 -25.36 5.95 1.13
C VAL A 31 -25.53 5.65 -0.35
N GLY A 32 -25.60 4.36 -0.71
CA GLY A 32 -25.86 3.93 -2.08
C GLY A 32 -24.62 3.73 -2.94
N ASN A 33 -23.45 3.61 -2.30
CA ASN A 33 -22.25 3.09 -2.91
C ASN A 33 -21.52 2.24 -1.86
N GLU A 34 -21.23 0.99 -2.19
CA GLU A 34 -20.46 0.08 -1.34
C GLU A 34 -19.02 -0.01 -1.87
N SER A 35 -18.06 -0.27 -1.00
CA SER A 35 -16.68 -0.44 -1.46
C SER A 35 -16.56 -1.71 -2.30
N PRO A 36 -15.88 -1.65 -3.44
CA PRO A 36 -15.62 -2.83 -4.25
C PRO A 36 -14.79 -3.86 -3.47
N VAL A 37 -14.90 -5.11 -3.85
CA VAL A 37 -14.08 -6.22 -3.35
C VAL A 37 -13.11 -6.62 -4.44
N VAL A 38 -11.83 -6.54 -4.15
CA VAL A 38 -10.73 -6.99 -5.00
C VAL A 38 -10.11 -8.21 -4.34
N ASP A 39 -9.92 -9.30 -5.10
CA ASP A 39 -9.34 -10.56 -4.64
C ASP A 39 -8.23 -10.98 -5.61
N ALA A 40 -7.00 -10.94 -5.15
CA ALA A 40 -5.82 -11.38 -5.88
C ALA A 40 -5.34 -12.73 -5.32
N THR A 41 -5.06 -13.69 -6.18
CA THR A 41 -4.65 -15.04 -5.79
C THR A 41 -3.50 -15.55 -6.65
N ILE A 42 -2.56 -16.29 -6.03
CA ILE A 42 -1.59 -17.11 -6.75
C ILE A 42 -2.23 -18.47 -7.01
N VAL A 43 -2.57 -18.73 -8.28
CA VAL A 43 -3.26 -19.98 -8.68
C VAL A 43 -2.28 -21.13 -8.94
N LYS A 44 -1.02 -20.81 -9.23
CA LYS A 44 0.07 -21.80 -9.36
C LYS A 44 1.40 -21.17 -8.93
N GLY A 45 2.05 -21.81 -7.97
CA GLY A 45 3.25 -21.32 -7.30
C GLY A 45 3.07 -21.29 -5.79
N ASN A 46 4.02 -20.71 -5.10
CA ASN A 46 3.91 -20.49 -3.66
C ASN A 46 3.29 -19.11 -3.39
N GLN A 47 2.47 -19.02 -2.36
CA GLN A 47 1.76 -17.78 -2.00
C GLN A 47 2.59 -16.82 -1.16
N THR A 48 3.77 -17.22 -0.70
CA THR A 48 4.60 -16.45 0.23
C THR A 48 6.03 -16.22 -0.24
N PHE A 49 6.49 -16.99 -1.22
CA PHE A 49 7.85 -16.85 -1.77
C PHE A 49 7.89 -17.17 -3.26
N PHE A 50 8.94 -16.70 -3.91
CA PHE A 50 9.20 -16.95 -5.33
C PHE A 50 10.55 -17.64 -5.54
N PHE A 51 10.69 -18.30 -6.68
CA PHE A 51 11.98 -18.74 -7.22
C PHE A 51 12.38 -17.80 -8.35
N PRO A 52 13.60 -17.21 -8.32
CA PRO A 52 14.07 -16.33 -9.38
C PRO A 52 13.93 -16.97 -10.77
N GLY A 53 13.35 -16.23 -11.71
CA GLY A 53 13.11 -16.68 -13.07
C GLY A 53 12.01 -17.73 -13.26
N THR A 54 11.33 -18.16 -12.19
CA THR A 54 10.21 -19.10 -12.26
C THR A 54 8.90 -18.35 -12.25
N PRO A 55 8.05 -18.47 -13.28
CA PRO A 55 6.77 -17.76 -13.31
C PRO A 55 5.85 -18.19 -12.18
N VAL A 56 5.15 -17.23 -11.60
CA VAL A 56 4.01 -17.43 -10.72
C VAL A 56 2.74 -17.11 -11.50
N ASN A 57 1.74 -17.98 -11.44
CA ASN A 57 0.48 -17.73 -12.10
C ASN A 57 -0.50 -17.11 -11.09
N TYR A 58 -1.17 -16.07 -11.51
CA TYR A 58 -2.07 -15.32 -10.66
C TYR A 58 -3.44 -15.15 -11.34
N ALA A 59 -4.45 -14.84 -10.53
CA ALA A 59 -5.75 -14.39 -10.96
C ALA A 59 -6.25 -13.29 -10.02
N VAL A 60 -6.93 -12.30 -10.61
CA VAL A 60 -7.57 -11.21 -9.91
C VAL A 60 -9.06 -11.24 -10.24
N ARG A 61 -9.89 -11.12 -9.22
CA ARG A 61 -11.33 -10.98 -9.33
C ARG A 61 -11.75 -9.68 -8.68
N VAL A 62 -12.70 -9.02 -9.30
CA VAL A 62 -13.30 -7.81 -8.76
C VAL A 62 -14.80 -7.97 -8.78
N SER A 63 -15.43 -7.60 -7.68
CA SER A 63 -16.89 -7.50 -7.57
C SER A 63 -17.26 -6.22 -6.87
N ASP A 64 -18.30 -5.60 -7.37
CA ASP A 64 -18.89 -4.38 -6.83
C ASP A 64 -20.40 -4.50 -6.97
N LYS A 65 -21.13 -4.02 -5.98
CA LYS A 65 -22.58 -4.17 -5.95
C LYS A 65 -23.28 -3.36 -7.03
N GLU A 66 -22.74 -2.19 -7.30
CA GLU A 66 -23.28 -1.21 -8.25
C GLU A 66 -22.71 -1.43 -9.67
N ASP A 67 -21.43 -1.78 -9.79
CA ASP A 67 -20.74 -1.93 -11.08
C ASP A 67 -20.75 -3.36 -11.64
N GLY A 68 -21.08 -4.37 -10.82
CA GLY A 68 -21.11 -5.77 -11.24
C GLY A 68 -19.79 -6.51 -10.97
N THR A 69 -19.33 -7.37 -11.89
CA THR A 69 -18.16 -8.21 -11.67
C THR A 69 -17.21 -8.23 -12.86
N SER A 70 -15.94 -8.54 -12.59
CA SER A 70 -14.98 -8.82 -13.65
C SER A 70 -15.22 -10.18 -14.33
N ALA A 71 -15.98 -11.07 -13.70
CA ALA A 71 -16.26 -12.41 -14.22
C ALA A 71 -17.33 -12.41 -15.32
N ASP A 72 -18.32 -11.55 -15.22
CA ASP A 72 -19.39 -11.39 -16.23
C ASP A 72 -19.10 -10.29 -17.28
N GLY A 73 -17.97 -9.57 -17.11
CA GLY A 73 -17.53 -8.50 -17.99
C GLY A 73 -18.17 -7.13 -17.72
N SER A 74 -19.00 -6.99 -16.68
CA SER A 74 -19.56 -5.70 -16.24
C SER A 74 -18.44 -4.74 -15.82
N ILE A 75 -17.41 -5.26 -15.16
CA ILE A 75 -16.17 -4.55 -14.88
C ILE A 75 -15.14 -4.95 -15.93
N ALA A 76 -14.81 -4.01 -16.81
CA ALA A 76 -13.84 -4.23 -17.88
C ALA A 76 -12.42 -4.48 -17.29
N PRO A 77 -11.63 -5.40 -17.87
CA PRO A 77 -10.25 -5.66 -17.39
C PRO A 77 -9.37 -4.41 -17.36
N GLU A 78 -9.61 -3.47 -18.26
CA GLU A 78 -8.87 -2.21 -18.37
C GLU A 78 -9.15 -1.24 -17.21
N ALA A 79 -10.28 -1.40 -16.54
CA ALA A 79 -10.63 -0.60 -15.36
C ALA A 79 -9.89 -1.04 -14.10
N VAL A 80 -9.35 -2.27 -14.08
CA VAL A 80 -8.60 -2.81 -12.95
C VAL A 80 -7.10 -2.62 -13.19
N SER A 81 -6.41 -2.03 -12.25
CA SER A 81 -4.94 -1.91 -12.28
C SER A 81 -4.32 -3.14 -11.62
N VAL A 82 -3.57 -3.93 -12.37
CA VAL A 82 -2.80 -5.06 -11.84
C VAL A 82 -1.33 -4.83 -12.15
N THR A 83 -0.48 -4.92 -11.14
CA THR A 83 0.97 -4.75 -11.26
C THR A 83 1.73 -5.85 -10.51
N PHE A 84 3.00 -6.06 -10.89
CA PHE A 84 3.88 -7.00 -10.22
C PHE A 84 5.28 -6.37 -10.13
N ASP A 85 5.56 -5.77 -8.98
CA ASP A 85 6.72 -4.92 -8.78
C ASP A 85 7.64 -5.45 -7.69
N TYR A 86 8.96 -5.25 -7.88
CA TYR A 86 9.95 -5.58 -6.86
C TYR A 86 10.15 -4.41 -5.91
N LEU A 87 10.10 -4.68 -4.61
CA LEU A 87 10.40 -3.73 -3.55
C LEU A 87 11.64 -4.16 -2.79
N LYS A 88 12.70 -3.39 -2.95
CA LYS A 88 13.96 -3.59 -2.25
C LYS A 88 13.80 -3.28 -0.76
N GLY A 89 14.43 -4.10 0.10
CA GLY A 89 14.41 -3.87 1.55
C GLY A 89 13.05 -4.08 2.22
N PHE A 90 12.09 -4.68 1.53
CA PHE A 90 10.76 -4.96 2.08
C PHE A 90 10.85 -5.98 3.22
N ASP A 91 10.52 -5.55 4.42
CA ASP A 91 10.55 -6.38 5.63
C ASP A 91 9.23 -7.13 5.80
N MET A 92 9.26 -8.43 5.51
CA MET A 92 8.11 -9.33 5.66
C MET A 92 7.70 -9.59 7.12
N THR A 93 8.54 -9.25 8.11
CA THR A 93 8.20 -9.44 9.52
C THR A 93 7.12 -8.46 9.99
N GLN A 94 6.91 -7.37 9.26
CA GLN A 94 5.87 -6.39 9.52
C GLN A 94 4.51 -6.77 8.92
N ILE A 95 4.47 -7.81 8.10
CA ILE A 95 3.21 -8.40 7.63
C ILE A 95 2.74 -9.33 8.74
N ALA A 96 1.67 -8.95 9.44
CA ALA A 96 1.05 -9.78 10.46
C ALA A 96 0.82 -11.20 9.91
N GLN A 97 1.22 -12.22 10.67
CA GLN A 97 0.98 -13.63 10.36
C GLN A 97 -0.54 -13.88 10.30
N GLY A 98 -1.13 -13.87 9.14
CA GLY A 98 -2.56 -14.16 8.94
C GLY A 98 -3.08 -13.61 7.63
N HIS A 99 -3.30 -14.47 6.73
CA HIS A 99 -4.21 -14.61 5.58
C HIS A 99 -4.78 -13.38 4.84
N GLN A 100 -4.39 -12.17 5.15
CA GLN A 100 -4.59 -10.99 4.31
C GLN A 100 -3.46 -10.03 4.67
N VAL A 101 -2.63 -9.70 3.70
CA VAL A 101 -1.90 -8.44 3.77
C VAL A 101 -3.01 -7.40 3.71
N PRO A 102 -3.33 -6.65 4.81
CA PRO A 102 -4.25 -5.55 4.69
C PRO A 102 -3.63 -4.62 3.67
N SER A 103 -4.25 -4.48 2.50
CA SER A 103 -3.74 -3.85 1.30
C SER A 103 -2.26 -3.53 1.48
N ALA A 104 -1.33 -4.14 0.70
CA ALA A 104 0.11 -3.87 0.91
C ALA A 104 0.36 -2.40 0.59
N GLU A 105 -0.26 -1.56 1.39
CA GLU A 105 0.08 -0.17 1.50
C GLU A 105 1.47 -0.19 2.06
N LEU A 106 2.41 0.15 1.19
CA LEU A 106 3.78 0.37 1.58
C LEU A 106 3.76 1.15 2.90
N PRO A 107 4.44 0.68 3.96
CA PRO A 107 4.37 1.34 5.27
C PRO A 107 4.54 2.86 5.18
N GLY A 108 5.38 3.31 4.25
CA GLY A 108 5.56 4.74 3.97
C GLY A 108 4.32 5.41 3.37
N LYS A 109 3.54 4.74 2.53
CA LYS A 109 2.28 5.27 1.98
C LYS A 109 1.26 5.50 3.08
N THR A 110 1.02 4.49 3.90
CA THR A 110 0.09 4.58 5.04
C THR A 110 0.48 5.70 6.02
N LEU A 111 1.78 5.85 6.30
CA LEU A 111 2.28 6.93 7.15
C LEU A 111 2.01 8.31 6.55
N LEU A 112 2.22 8.47 5.23
CA LEU A 112 1.91 9.73 4.52
C LEU A 112 0.41 10.03 4.52
N GLU A 113 -0.44 9.03 4.30
CA GLU A 113 -1.89 9.19 4.26
C GLU A 113 -2.49 9.55 5.63
N LYS A 114 -1.90 9.05 6.71
CA LYS A 114 -2.30 9.37 8.09
C LYS A 114 -1.74 10.69 8.59
N SER A 115 -0.79 11.28 7.87
CA SER A 115 -0.19 12.57 8.22
C SER A 115 -0.84 13.72 7.45
N ASP A 116 -0.47 14.95 7.81
CA ASP A 116 -0.93 16.18 7.16
C ASP A 116 -0.15 16.53 5.86
N CYS A 117 0.81 15.69 5.46
CA CYS A 117 1.66 15.89 4.28
C CYS A 117 0.86 16.14 2.99
N LYS A 118 -0.29 15.46 2.83
CA LYS A 118 -1.19 15.63 1.69
C LYS A 118 -1.82 17.01 1.55
N SER A 119 -1.77 17.83 2.61
CA SER A 119 -2.25 19.22 2.56
C SER A 119 -1.36 20.11 1.69
N CYS A 120 -0.07 19.74 1.56
CA CYS A 120 0.93 20.51 0.82
C CYS A 120 1.55 19.75 -0.36
N HIS A 121 1.50 18.42 -0.36
CA HIS A 121 2.08 17.58 -1.40
C HIS A 121 1.03 16.70 -2.09
N ILE A 122 1.06 16.67 -3.41
CA ILE A 122 0.22 15.80 -4.26
C ILE A 122 1.18 14.85 -5.00
N ILE A 123 0.70 13.67 -5.41
CA ILE A 123 1.56 12.65 -6.02
C ILE A 123 2.22 13.14 -7.31
N ASP A 124 1.44 13.74 -8.21
CA ASP A 124 1.83 14.05 -9.59
C ASP A 124 1.70 15.52 -9.96
N GLN A 125 1.28 16.38 -9.04
CA GLN A 125 1.10 17.81 -9.29
C GLN A 125 1.73 18.63 -8.16
N LYS A 126 2.37 19.75 -8.54
CA LYS A 126 2.82 20.76 -7.61
C LYS A 126 1.62 21.45 -6.96
N SER A 127 1.65 21.56 -5.63
CA SER A 127 0.68 22.36 -4.85
C SER A 127 1.44 23.41 -4.02
N ALA A 128 1.22 23.49 -2.72
CA ALA A 128 2.04 24.32 -1.85
C ALA A 128 3.49 23.83 -1.79
N GLY A 129 3.70 22.51 -1.80
CA GLY A 129 4.99 21.85 -1.96
C GLY A 129 5.17 21.20 -3.33
N PRO A 130 6.36 20.64 -3.62
CA PRO A 130 6.62 19.89 -4.84
C PRO A 130 5.80 18.59 -4.89
N ALA A 131 5.50 18.11 -6.09
CA ALA A 131 4.91 16.79 -6.27
C ALA A 131 5.84 15.68 -5.74
N TYR A 132 5.29 14.60 -5.23
CA TYR A 132 6.11 13.47 -4.80
C TYR A 132 6.93 12.87 -5.95
N LYS A 133 6.37 12.81 -7.16
CA LYS A 133 7.09 12.36 -8.36
C LYS A 133 8.25 13.28 -8.73
N ASP A 134 8.11 14.60 -8.53
CA ASP A 134 9.20 15.53 -8.78
C ASP A 134 10.34 15.33 -7.77
N ILE A 135 10.00 15.10 -6.50
CA ILE A 135 10.98 14.77 -5.45
C ILE A 135 11.71 13.50 -5.83
N ALA A 136 10.98 12.45 -6.16
CA ALA A 136 11.53 11.18 -6.53
C ALA A 136 12.45 11.26 -7.76
N GLY A 137 12.01 11.94 -8.83
CA GLY A 137 12.81 12.15 -10.04
C GLY A 137 14.12 12.93 -9.77
N LYS A 138 14.06 13.92 -8.86
CA LYS A 138 15.23 14.73 -8.50
C LYS A 138 16.30 13.94 -7.73
N TYR A 139 15.89 13.01 -6.87
CA TYR A 139 16.77 12.32 -5.92
C TYR A 139 16.96 10.83 -6.22
N LYS A 140 16.50 10.34 -7.36
CA LYS A 140 16.56 8.91 -7.73
C LYS A 140 17.95 8.29 -7.71
N ASP A 141 18.97 9.09 -8.05
CA ASP A 141 20.36 8.63 -8.17
C ASP A 141 21.21 9.02 -6.93
N ASP A 142 20.60 9.61 -5.90
CA ASP A 142 21.29 10.05 -4.69
C ASP A 142 21.21 8.98 -3.60
N ALA A 143 22.32 8.26 -3.36
CA ALA A 143 22.40 7.24 -2.31
C ALA A 143 22.17 7.79 -0.88
N GLY A 144 22.33 9.09 -0.66
CA GLY A 144 22.09 9.78 0.62
C GLY A 144 20.65 10.27 0.79
N ALA A 145 19.84 10.23 -0.26
CA ALA A 145 18.52 10.86 -0.32
C ALA A 145 17.60 10.44 0.84
N VAL A 146 17.56 9.16 1.19
CA VAL A 146 16.69 8.67 2.26
C VAL A 146 16.97 9.37 3.59
N ASN A 147 18.23 9.44 4.00
CA ASN A 147 18.61 10.07 5.27
C ASN A 147 18.41 11.59 5.24
N MET A 148 18.77 12.23 4.12
CA MET A 148 18.66 13.68 3.95
C MET A 148 17.20 14.13 3.95
N LEU A 149 16.34 13.47 3.19
CA LEU A 149 14.93 13.80 3.08
C LEU A 149 14.15 13.44 4.36
N ALA A 150 14.51 12.35 5.04
CA ALA A 150 13.96 12.03 6.36
C ALA A 150 14.27 13.14 7.38
N ALA A 151 15.52 13.63 7.39
CA ALA A 151 15.89 14.77 8.23
C ALA A 151 15.13 16.05 7.83
N LYS A 152 14.83 16.24 6.53
CA LYS A 152 14.02 17.36 6.03
C LYS A 152 12.56 17.28 6.51
N ILE A 153 11.96 16.10 6.53
CA ILE A 153 10.61 15.89 7.09
C ILE A 153 10.58 16.34 8.55
N ILE A 154 11.54 15.90 9.36
CA ILE A 154 11.58 16.17 10.79
C ILE A 154 11.87 17.64 11.09
N LYS A 155 12.82 18.25 10.37
CA LYS A 155 13.31 19.62 10.65
C LYS A 155 12.56 20.71 9.88
N GLY A 156 11.89 20.38 8.81
CA GLY A 156 11.24 21.36 7.93
C GLY A 156 12.23 22.25 7.17
N GLY A 157 11.79 23.43 6.78
CA GLY A 157 12.58 24.49 6.15
C GLY A 157 12.38 24.65 4.64
N ALA A 158 12.98 25.68 4.05
CA ALA A 158 12.89 26.06 2.64
C ALA A 158 14.20 25.77 1.86
N GLY A 159 14.27 26.18 0.62
CA GLY A 159 15.49 26.32 -0.21
C GLY A 159 15.47 25.55 -1.50
N VAL A 160 15.53 24.22 -1.50
CA VAL A 160 15.70 23.39 -2.72
C VAL A 160 14.57 23.55 -3.74
N TRP A 161 13.35 23.78 -3.26
CA TRP A 161 12.13 23.90 -4.07
C TRP A 161 11.53 25.30 -4.10
N GLY A 162 12.30 26.28 -3.66
CA GLY A 162 11.90 27.69 -3.59
C GLY A 162 11.86 28.21 -2.17
N THR A 163 11.15 29.33 -1.99
CA THR A 163 11.06 30.06 -0.71
C THR A 163 9.93 29.58 0.20
N THR A 164 9.02 28.74 -0.32
CA THR A 164 7.94 28.16 0.50
C THR A 164 8.53 27.23 1.54
N GLU A 165 8.25 27.51 2.80
CA GLU A 165 8.78 26.76 3.92
C GLU A 165 7.94 25.51 4.18
N MET A 166 8.58 24.35 4.27
CA MET A 166 7.97 23.11 4.72
C MET A 166 7.92 23.12 6.26
N ALA A 167 6.79 22.83 6.84
CA ALA A 167 6.63 22.69 8.27
C ALA A 167 7.51 21.56 8.83
N ALA A 168 8.00 21.74 10.06
CA ALA A 168 8.71 20.69 10.78
C ALA A 168 7.74 19.67 11.38
N HIS A 169 8.11 18.40 11.36
CA HIS A 169 7.32 17.29 11.93
C HIS A 169 8.15 16.52 12.96
N PRO A 170 8.51 17.14 14.09
CA PRO A 170 9.36 16.51 15.11
C PRO A 170 8.71 15.31 15.81
N GLN A 171 7.40 15.14 15.68
CA GLN A 171 6.65 13.99 16.18
C GLN A 171 6.85 12.72 15.36
N ILE A 172 7.36 12.81 14.12
CA ILE A 172 7.62 11.66 13.26
C ILE A 172 8.98 11.07 13.63
N SER A 173 9.03 9.76 13.90
CA SER A 173 10.29 9.08 14.17
C SER A 173 11.21 9.09 12.94
N VAL A 174 12.51 9.01 13.15
CA VAL A 174 13.49 8.93 12.05
C VAL A 174 13.22 7.72 11.17
N GLU A 175 12.82 6.61 11.77
CA GLU A 175 12.52 5.36 11.06
C GLU A 175 11.27 5.50 10.18
N ASP A 176 10.20 6.10 10.71
CA ASP A 176 8.98 6.33 9.93
C ASP A 176 9.21 7.36 8.82
N ALA A 177 9.96 8.42 9.10
CA ALA A 177 10.36 9.38 8.08
C ALA A 177 11.15 8.73 6.94
N LYS A 178 12.04 7.76 7.23
CA LYS A 178 12.75 6.99 6.20
C LYS A 178 11.80 6.15 5.37
N LYS A 179 10.86 5.44 5.98
CA LYS A 179 9.83 4.67 5.26
C LYS A 179 8.98 5.55 4.34
N MET A 180 8.59 6.74 4.82
CA MET A 180 7.89 7.72 3.99
C MET A 180 8.71 8.13 2.77
N VAL A 181 10.00 8.43 2.96
CA VAL A 181 10.91 8.82 1.88
C VAL A 181 11.14 7.67 0.90
N GLU A 182 11.34 6.45 1.37
CA GLU A 182 11.49 5.27 0.51
C GLU A 182 10.27 5.09 -0.39
N TYR A 183 9.07 5.27 0.14
CA TYR A 183 7.86 5.27 -0.68
C TYR A 183 7.85 6.43 -1.68
N ILE A 184 8.17 7.67 -1.27
CA ILE A 184 8.23 8.82 -2.18
C ILE A 184 9.23 8.56 -3.31
N LEU A 185 10.43 8.07 -3.01
CA LEU A 185 11.47 7.79 -4.01
C LEU A 185 11.04 6.68 -4.97
N SER A 186 10.29 5.70 -4.50
CA SER A 186 9.73 4.64 -5.36
C SER A 186 8.76 5.15 -6.43
N LEU A 187 8.17 6.33 -6.23
CA LEU A 187 7.27 6.96 -7.20
C LEU A 187 8.01 7.59 -8.40
N GLY A 188 9.32 7.80 -8.29
CA GLY A 188 10.14 8.40 -9.34
C GLY A 188 10.93 7.43 -10.18
N GLU A 189 10.96 6.18 -9.80
CA GLU A 189 11.36 5.17 -10.73
C GLU A 189 10.31 5.18 -11.83
N ASP A 190 10.73 5.36 -13.09
CA ASP A 190 9.94 5.07 -14.29
C ASP A 190 9.68 3.54 -14.38
N ARG A 191 9.32 2.94 -13.27
CA ARG A 191 8.53 1.74 -13.27
C ARG A 191 7.15 2.19 -13.75
N VAL A 192 7.02 2.31 -15.06
CA VAL A 192 5.73 2.02 -15.68
C VAL A 192 5.50 0.57 -15.27
N SER A 193 4.93 0.41 -14.08
CA SER A 193 4.49 -0.90 -13.61
C SER A 193 3.68 -1.46 -14.75
N LYS A 194 4.24 -2.47 -15.44
CA LYS A 194 3.59 -3.00 -16.63
C LYS A 194 2.22 -3.46 -16.19
N LYS A 195 1.19 -2.79 -16.69
CA LYS A 195 -0.17 -3.21 -16.40
C LYS A 195 -0.35 -4.64 -16.88
N LEU A 196 -0.69 -5.50 -15.97
CA LEU A 196 -0.91 -6.90 -16.22
C LEU A 196 -2.40 -7.18 -16.47
N PRO A 197 -2.77 -8.24 -17.20
CA PRO A 197 -4.16 -8.69 -17.32
C PRO A 197 -4.67 -9.21 -15.96
N LEU A 198 -5.98 -9.41 -15.85
CA LEU A 198 -6.60 -9.95 -14.62
C LEU A 198 -6.13 -11.37 -14.27
N SER A 199 -5.60 -12.10 -15.22
CA SER A 199 -4.99 -13.40 -14.97
C SER A 199 -3.82 -13.64 -15.93
N GLY A 200 -2.82 -14.38 -15.46
CA GLY A 200 -1.64 -14.63 -16.26
C GLY A 200 -0.48 -15.18 -15.46
N ALA A 201 0.72 -15.01 -16.00
CA ALA A 201 1.96 -15.38 -15.36
C ALA A 201 2.86 -14.13 -15.22
N ALA A 202 3.41 -13.93 -14.04
CA ALA A 202 4.43 -12.93 -13.77
C ALA A 202 5.73 -13.63 -13.37
N THR A 203 6.85 -13.18 -13.93
CA THR A 203 8.15 -13.82 -13.70
C THR A 203 9.00 -12.90 -12.83
N PRO A 204 9.29 -13.30 -11.57
CA PRO A 204 10.23 -12.60 -10.72
C PRO A 204 11.63 -12.56 -11.33
N GLY A 205 12.35 -11.46 -11.14
CA GLY A 205 13.75 -11.34 -11.50
C GLY A 205 14.67 -12.12 -10.56
N LYS A 206 15.94 -11.66 -10.49
CA LYS A 206 16.99 -12.30 -9.69
C LYS A 206 17.30 -11.58 -8.38
N GLU A 207 16.55 -10.54 -8.10
CA GLU A 207 16.70 -9.72 -6.90
C GLU A 207 16.39 -10.52 -5.65
N GLU A 208 17.15 -10.28 -4.56
CA GLU A 208 17.14 -11.15 -3.38
C GLU A 208 16.83 -10.41 -2.07
N ASP A 209 17.05 -9.09 -2.05
CA ASP A 209 17.00 -8.26 -0.85
C ASP A 209 15.65 -7.52 -0.68
N GLY A 210 14.56 -8.13 -1.11
CA GLY A 210 13.23 -7.56 -1.06
C GLY A 210 12.14 -8.56 -1.37
N ALA A 211 11.00 -8.06 -1.83
CA ALA A 211 9.85 -8.85 -2.21
C ALA A 211 9.26 -8.39 -3.55
N TYR A 212 8.68 -9.31 -4.30
CA TYR A 212 7.76 -8.97 -5.39
C TYR A 212 6.35 -8.80 -4.85
N ILE A 213 5.69 -7.72 -5.21
CA ILE A 213 4.33 -7.44 -4.80
C ILE A 213 3.42 -7.51 -6.03
N LEU A 214 2.48 -8.43 -6.02
CA LEU A 214 1.34 -8.43 -6.92
C LEU A 214 0.29 -7.52 -6.30
N THR A 215 -0.05 -6.43 -6.96
CA THR A 215 -1.05 -5.47 -6.49
C THR A 215 -2.19 -5.38 -7.48
N ALA A 216 -3.41 -5.45 -7.01
CA ALA A 216 -4.62 -5.23 -7.79
C ALA A 216 -5.46 -4.12 -7.17
N THR A 217 -5.86 -3.12 -7.96
CA THR A 217 -6.66 -1.99 -7.50
C THR A 217 -7.81 -1.74 -8.46
N TYR A 218 -8.98 -1.51 -7.91
CA TYR A 218 -10.16 -1.08 -8.65
C TYR A 218 -10.77 0.15 -7.98
N HIS A 219 -11.18 1.10 -8.80
CA HIS A 219 -11.98 2.25 -8.43
C HIS A 219 -13.35 2.08 -9.07
N ASP A 220 -14.39 2.05 -8.25
CA ASP A 220 -15.76 2.03 -8.77
C ASP A 220 -16.10 3.33 -9.51
N LYS A 221 -17.20 3.32 -10.24
CA LYS A 221 -17.63 4.50 -11.01
C LYS A 221 -18.26 5.58 -10.13
N GLY A 222 -18.60 5.25 -8.89
CA GLY A 222 -19.47 6.09 -8.09
C GLY A 222 -20.87 6.26 -8.72
N THR A 223 -21.64 7.17 -8.21
CA THR A 223 -22.92 7.57 -8.79
C THR A 223 -23.08 9.08 -8.66
N ASP A 224 -24.10 9.66 -9.32
CA ASP A 224 -24.36 11.12 -9.25
C ASP A 224 -24.41 11.62 -7.80
N GLY A 225 -23.46 12.47 -7.44
CA GLY A 225 -23.31 13.04 -6.10
C GLY A 225 -22.63 12.12 -5.07
N ILE A 226 -22.25 10.90 -5.43
CA ILE A 226 -21.50 9.97 -4.58
C ILE A 226 -20.12 9.73 -5.16
N PRO A 227 -19.05 10.00 -4.39
CA PRO A 227 -17.69 9.80 -4.89
C PRO A 227 -17.39 8.32 -5.15
N SER A 228 -16.51 8.08 -6.11
CA SER A 228 -15.87 6.77 -6.35
C SER A 228 -15.16 6.29 -5.09
N LEU A 229 -15.34 5.02 -4.78
CA LEU A 229 -14.59 4.29 -3.76
C LEU A 229 -13.54 3.41 -4.42
N SER A 230 -12.54 2.99 -3.67
CA SER A 230 -11.50 2.12 -4.20
C SER A 230 -11.15 1.01 -3.24
N SER A 231 -10.79 -0.13 -3.79
CA SER A 231 -10.23 -1.23 -3.04
C SER A 231 -8.95 -1.75 -3.69
N THR A 232 -8.04 -2.22 -2.86
CA THR A 232 -6.77 -2.78 -3.29
C THR A 232 -6.53 -4.08 -2.54
N ASP A 233 -6.08 -5.11 -3.27
CA ASP A 233 -5.54 -6.32 -2.67
C ASP A 233 -4.13 -6.57 -3.17
N ALA A 234 -3.28 -7.15 -2.33
CA ALA A 234 -1.88 -7.35 -2.67
C ALA A 234 -1.29 -8.60 -2.03
N ILE A 235 -0.41 -9.27 -2.78
CA ILE A 235 0.32 -10.46 -2.35
C ILE A 235 1.81 -10.17 -2.41
N ALA A 236 2.49 -10.32 -1.28
CA ALA A 236 3.94 -10.18 -1.20
C ALA A 236 4.63 -11.54 -1.30
N LEU A 237 5.51 -11.68 -2.28
CA LEU A 237 6.36 -12.87 -2.49
C LEU A 237 7.81 -12.51 -2.17
N ARG A 238 8.38 -13.11 -1.13
CA ARG A 238 9.80 -12.96 -0.80
C ARG A 238 10.66 -13.91 -1.64
N SER A 239 11.96 -13.61 -1.74
CA SER A 239 12.90 -14.59 -2.28
C SER A 239 12.91 -15.86 -1.42
N ASN A 240 12.99 -17.04 -2.07
CA ASN A 240 13.14 -18.31 -1.36
C ASN A 240 14.56 -18.53 -0.81
N LYS A 241 15.50 -17.64 -1.10
CA LYS A 241 16.84 -17.71 -0.51
C LYS A 241 16.75 -17.43 0.99
N LEU A 242 17.23 -18.41 1.72
CA LEU A 242 17.37 -18.29 3.16
C LEU A 242 18.52 -17.34 3.49
N THR A 243 18.32 -16.43 4.42
CA THR A 243 19.43 -15.70 5.04
C THR A 243 20.36 -16.71 5.74
N ALA A 244 21.62 -16.33 5.97
CA ALA A 244 22.58 -17.21 6.66
C ALA A 244 22.03 -17.71 8.00
N GLY A 245 21.38 -16.84 8.80
CA GLY A 245 20.73 -17.21 10.06
C GLY A 245 19.60 -18.23 9.88
N GLN A 246 18.71 -18.01 8.92
CA GLN A 246 17.62 -18.95 8.60
C GLN A 246 18.14 -20.31 8.12
N ALA A 247 19.25 -20.30 7.34
CA ALA A 247 19.89 -21.54 6.91
C ALA A 247 20.47 -22.32 8.09
N ASP A 248 21.04 -21.63 9.07
CA ASP A 248 21.58 -22.24 10.28
C ASP A 248 20.48 -22.77 11.20
N GLU A 249 19.36 -22.05 11.35
CA GLU A 249 18.17 -22.53 12.06
C GLU A 249 17.63 -23.82 11.46
N LEU A 250 17.50 -23.88 10.12
CA LEU A 250 17.04 -25.10 9.43
C LEU A 250 18.03 -26.24 9.53
N ARG A 251 19.35 -25.97 9.51
CA ARG A 251 20.37 -26.99 9.75
C ARG A 251 20.28 -27.55 11.16
N ASN A 252 20.04 -26.69 12.14
CA ASN A 252 19.89 -27.09 13.54
C ASN A 252 18.61 -27.89 13.75
N ALA A 253 17.48 -27.48 13.15
CA ALA A 253 16.22 -28.23 13.18
C ALA A 253 16.38 -29.61 12.52
N ARG A 254 17.13 -29.72 11.40
CA ARG A 254 17.43 -31.01 10.76
C ARG A 254 18.33 -31.90 11.61
N LYS A 255 19.27 -31.33 12.38
CA LYS A 255 20.09 -32.10 13.34
C LYS A 255 19.22 -32.69 14.43
N VAL A 256 18.33 -31.92 15.01
CA VAL A 256 17.40 -32.37 16.05
C VAL A 256 16.54 -33.53 15.54
N ASN A 257 15.98 -33.42 14.34
CA ASN A 257 15.19 -34.51 13.74
C ASN A 257 16.02 -35.76 13.41
N ARG A 258 17.30 -35.61 13.07
CA ARG A 258 18.19 -36.73 12.78
C ARG A 258 18.61 -37.49 14.03
N ASP A 259 18.63 -36.84 15.17
CA ASP A 259 18.97 -37.43 16.48
C ASP A 259 17.72 -38.02 17.17
N GLY A 260 16.57 -38.11 16.47
CA GLY A 260 15.34 -38.71 16.97
C GLY A 260 14.60 -37.91 18.05
N LYS A 261 14.96 -36.65 18.24
CA LYS A 261 14.26 -35.71 19.11
C LYS A 261 13.41 -34.77 18.24
N SER A 262 12.19 -35.18 17.94
CA SER A 262 11.19 -34.31 17.32
C SER A 262 10.72 -33.27 18.33
N SER A 263 10.70 -32.00 17.93
CA SER A 263 10.08 -30.92 18.69
C SER A 263 8.57 -30.84 18.44
N LEU A 264 7.97 -31.89 17.89
CA LEU A 264 6.55 -31.99 17.53
C LEU A 264 5.84 -33.10 18.29
N ASP A 265 6.41 -33.62 19.40
CA ASP A 265 5.71 -34.48 20.34
C ASP A 265 5.13 -33.68 21.51
#